data_c257616c4c1b7ee0a8ef27a3a3e668bb
#
_entry.id   c257616c4c1b7ee0a8ef27a3a3e668bb
#
_cell.length_a   1.000
_cell.length_b   1.000
_cell.length_c   1.000
_cell.angle_alpha   90.00
_cell.angle_beta   90.00
_cell.angle_gamma   90.00
#
_symmetry.space_group_name_H-M   'P 1'
#
loop_
_entity.id
_entity.type
_entity.pdbx_description
1 polymer ?
#
loop_
_entity_poly.entity_id
_entity_poly.type
_entity_poly.pdbx_seq_one_letter_code
_entity_poly.pdbx_strand_id
1 'polypeptide(L)'
;MFENVLKGKTAVVTGSNSGIGLGIARAMAAAGANVVINSFTDDAADHKLAADMAAEFGVDVRYIQADMSKGADCRALIEKAGACDILVNNAGIQHVAPIPEFPTDKWDAIIAINLSSAFHCTAAALPEMQKKGWGRVINIASAHGLTASPYKSAYVAAKHGVVGLTKVTALEEAGKGITCNAICPGYVLTPIVEKQIPDQMKTHNMSREDVIKNVMLARQPSGEFATTDQIGQTAVFLSTSAADQITGTTISVDGGWTAM
;
A
#
# COMPACT_ATOMS: atom_id res chain seq x y z
N MET A 1 -0.31 -14.57 15.76
CA MET A 1 -1.76 -14.69 15.56
C MET A 1 -2.09 -15.28 14.19
N PHE A 2 -1.34 -14.98 13.15
CA PHE A 2 -1.58 -15.47 11.77
C PHE A 2 -0.46 -16.39 11.28
N GLU A 3 0.04 -17.29 12.11
CA GLU A 3 1.13 -18.20 11.70
C GLU A 3 0.69 -19.15 10.58
N ASN A 4 1.46 -19.19 9.50
CA ASN A 4 1.27 -20.10 8.36
C ASN A 4 -0.12 -20.07 7.66
N VAL A 5 -0.98 -19.06 7.96
CA VAL A 5 -2.32 -18.97 7.34
C VAL A 5 -2.26 -18.70 5.83
N LEU A 6 -1.12 -18.20 5.32
CA LEU A 6 -0.89 -17.91 3.92
C LEU A 6 0.11 -18.88 3.27
N LYS A 7 0.41 -20.02 3.92
CA LYS A 7 1.34 -21.01 3.38
C LYS A 7 0.90 -21.50 1.99
N GLY A 8 1.85 -21.49 1.06
CA GLY A 8 1.61 -21.87 -0.33
C GLY A 8 1.00 -20.77 -1.21
N LYS A 9 0.76 -19.56 -0.66
CA LYS A 9 0.36 -18.38 -1.42
C LYS A 9 1.56 -17.53 -1.78
N THR A 10 1.47 -16.78 -2.87
CA THR A 10 2.46 -15.78 -3.26
C THR A 10 1.84 -14.39 -3.22
N ALA A 11 2.45 -13.49 -2.44
CA ALA A 11 2.07 -12.08 -2.35
C ALA A 11 3.02 -11.22 -3.19
N VAL A 12 2.49 -10.37 -4.04
CA VAL A 12 3.24 -9.32 -4.77
C VAL A 12 2.90 -7.98 -4.13
N VAL A 13 3.91 -7.26 -3.63
CA VAL A 13 3.72 -5.97 -2.95
C VAL A 13 4.49 -4.89 -3.69
N THR A 14 3.80 -3.91 -4.28
CA THR A 14 4.45 -2.82 -5.01
C THR A 14 5.01 -1.75 -4.05
N GLY A 15 6.20 -1.18 -4.39
CA GLY A 15 6.84 -0.16 -3.56
C GLY A 15 7.16 -0.66 -2.14
N SER A 16 7.79 -1.83 -2.03
CA SER A 16 7.89 -2.57 -0.76
C SER A 16 9.31 -2.73 -0.22
N ASN A 17 10.30 -1.97 -0.73
CA ASN A 17 11.63 -1.93 -0.14
C ASN A 17 11.74 -1.03 1.11
N SER A 18 10.68 -0.32 1.47
CA SER A 18 10.64 0.56 2.65
C SER A 18 9.20 0.83 3.14
N GLY A 19 9.08 1.49 4.30
CA GLY A 19 7.83 2.05 4.80
C GLY A 19 6.69 1.04 4.96
N ILE A 20 5.48 1.45 4.57
CA ILE A 20 4.26 0.64 4.68
C ILE A 20 4.38 -0.65 3.84
N GLY A 21 4.88 -0.55 2.60
CA GLY A 21 5.03 -1.70 1.72
C GLY A 21 5.94 -2.77 2.31
N LEU A 22 7.06 -2.37 2.91
CA LEU A 22 7.96 -3.31 3.61
C LEU A 22 7.27 -3.94 4.83
N GLY A 23 6.53 -3.15 5.62
CA GLY A 23 5.78 -3.67 6.76
C GLY A 23 4.76 -4.73 6.33
N ILE A 24 4.04 -4.49 5.22
CA ILE A 24 3.10 -5.46 4.65
C ILE A 24 3.84 -6.71 4.15
N ALA A 25 4.93 -6.54 3.39
CA ALA A 25 5.72 -7.66 2.85
C ALA A 25 6.24 -8.56 3.98
N ARG A 26 6.75 -7.99 5.07
CA ARG A 26 7.18 -8.74 6.26
C ARG A 26 6.03 -9.46 6.95
N ALA A 27 4.89 -8.81 7.11
CA ALA A 27 3.70 -9.44 7.71
C ALA A 27 3.19 -10.63 6.87
N MET A 28 3.19 -10.51 5.53
CA MET A 28 2.84 -11.60 4.61
C MET A 28 3.83 -12.77 4.72
N ALA A 29 5.15 -12.48 4.76
CA ALA A 29 6.19 -13.49 4.96
C ALA A 29 6.05 -14.19 6.31
N ALA A 30 5.83 -13.46 7.40
CA ALA A 30 5.58 -14.00 8.74
C ALA A 30 4.32 -14.88 8.80
N ALA A 31 3.33 -14.61 7.95
CA ALA A 31 2.12 -15.44 7.79
C ALA A 31 2.34 -16.65 6.87
N GLY A 32 3.56 -16.89 6.39
CA GLY A 32 3.97 -18.05 5.58
C GLY A 32 3.79 -17.89 4.08
N ALA A 33 3.48 -16.71 3.56
CA ALA A 33 3.41 -16.47 2.13
C ALA A 33 4.83 -16.33 1.53
N ASN A 34 5.02 -16.80 0.30
CA ASN A 34 6.11 -16.35 -0.54
C ASN A 34 5.86 -14.88 -0.92
N VAL A 35 6.91 -14.07 -1.05
CA VAL A 35 6.76 -12.64 -1.27
C VAL A 35 7.60 -12.16 -2.43
N VAL A 36 7.01 -11.35 -3.30
CA VAL A 36 7.73 -10.55 -4.28
C VAL A 36 7.71 -9.11 -3.79
N ILE A 37 8.90 -8.59 -3.45
CA ILE A 37 9.08 -7.17 -3.13
C ILE A 37 9.53 -6.40 -4.38
N ASN A 38 9.21 -5.11 -4.43
CA ASN A 38 9.43 -4.26 -5.60
C ASN A 38 9.86 -2.85 -5.22
N SER A 39 10.71 -2.27 -6.03
CA SER A 39 10.99 -0.84 -6.13
C SER A 39 11.36 -0.48 -7.57
N PHE A 40 11.57 0.82 -7.85
CA PHE A 40 12.07 1.29 -9.14
C PHE A 40 13.60 1.21 -9.27
N THR A 41 14.31 1.06 -8.16
CA THR A 41 15.77 0.84 -8.09
C THR A 41 16.13 -0.62 -8.38
N ASP A 42 17.38 -0.90 -8.65
CA ASP A 42 17.95 -2.24 -8.77
C ASP A 42 19.30 -2.30 -8.06
N ASP A 43 19.28 -1.88 -6.80
CA ASP A 43 20.48 -1.78 -5.98
C ASP A 43 20.76 -3.10 -5.24
N ALA A 44 22.04 -3.34 -4.93
CA ALA A 44 22.44 -4.51 -4.14
C ALA A 44 21.72 -4.59 -2.76
N ALA A 45 21.34 -3.43 -2.21
CA ALA A 45 20.57 -3.34 -0.97
C ALA A 45 19.15 -3.92 -1.11
N ASP A 46 18.51 -3.77 -2.27
CA ASP A 46 17.16 -4.32 -2.54
C ASP A 46 17.21 -5.86 -2.59
N HIS A 47 18.19 -6.41 -3.27
CA HIS A 47 18.41 -7.87 -3.34
C HIS A 47 18.80 -8.45 -1.98
N LYS A 48 19.64 -7.72 -1.23
CA LYS A 48 20.01 -8.13 0.13
C LYS A 48 18.79 -8.16 1.06
N LEU A 49 17.90 -7.15 0.98
CA LEU A 49 16.67 -7.12 1.75
C LEU A 49 15.80 -8.36 1.49
N ALA A 50 15.66 -8.77 0.22
CA ALA A 50 14.92 -9.99 -0.11
C ALA A 50 15.55 -11.23 0.50
N ALA A 51 16.89 -11.36 0.41
CA ALA A 51 17.63 -12.48 0.98
C ALA A 51 17.52 -12.52 2.53
N ASP A 52 17.66 -11.37 3.18
CA ASP A 52 17.53 -11.26 4.63
C ASP A 52 16.10 -11.66 5.09
N MET A 53 15.07 -11.22 4.39
CA MET A 53 13.68 -11.61 4.68
C MET A 53 13.45 -13.10 4.45
N ALA A 54 13.99 -13.69 3.37
CA ALA A 54 13.86 -15.12 3.11
C ALA A 54 14.50 -15.95 4.24
N ALA A 55 15.68 -15.54 4.72
CA ALA A 55 16.37 -16.19 5.83
C ALA A 55 15.60 -16.04 7.16
N GLU A 56 15.03 -14.86 7.43
CA GLU A 56 14.32 -14.57 8.67
C GLU A 56 12.98 -15.34 8.78
N PHE A 57 12.22 -15.43 7.69
CA PHE A 57 10.86 -16.00 7.72
C PHE A 57 10.78 -17.44 7.19
N GLY A 58 11.83 -17.96 6.56
CA GLY A 58 11.84 -19.31 6.01
C GLY A 58 10.90 -19.52 4.82
N VAL A 59 10.66 -18.47 4.03
CA VAL A 59 9.81 -18.46 2.83
C VAL A 59 10.61 -17.97 1.62
N ASP A 60 10.11 -18.20 0.39
CA ASP A 60 10.72 -17.61 -0.79
C ASP A 60 10.41 -16.09 -0.83
N VAL A 61 11.47 -15.27 -0.89
CA VAL A 61 11.35 -13.83 -1.07
C VAL A 61 12.22 -13.41 -2.24
N ARG A 62 11.59 -12.77 -3.24
CA ARG A 62 12.27 -12.29 -4.44
C ARG A 62 12.11 -10.79 -4.59
N TYR A 63 13.16 -10.15 -5.07
CA TYR A 63 13.10 -8.75 -5.51
C TYR A 63 12.91 -8.68 -7.02
N ILE A 64 11.98 -7.85 -7.48
CA ILE A 64 11.77 -7.57 -8.91
C ILE A 64 11.70 -6.06 -9.10
N GLN A 65 12.68 -5.51 -9.83
CA GLN A 65 12.68 -4.10 -10.22
C GLN A 65 11.57 -3.83 -11.25
N ALA A 66 10.76 -2.77 -10.99
CA ALA A 66 9.79 -2.24 -11.94
C ALA A 66 9.42 -0.80 -11.57
N ASP A 67 9.30 0.07 -12.56
CA ASP A 67 8.88 1.46 -12.37
C ASP A 67 7.35 1.58 -12.44
N MET A 68 6.73 1.81 -11.31
CA MET A 68 5.27 1.92 -11.20
C MET A 68 4.68 3.13 -11.93
N SER A 69 5.49 4.06 -12.45
CA SER A 69 5.00 5.11 -13.33
C SER A 69 4.71 4.63 -14.75
N LYS A 70 5.15 3.41 -15.11
CA LYS A 70 5.04 2.83 -16.45
C LYS A 70 4.10 1.62 -16.44
N GLY A 71 2.98 1.72 -17.14
CA GLY A 71 2.00 0.63 -17.21
C GLY A 71 2.58 -0.70 -17.74
N ALA A 72 3.54 -0.65 -18.66
CA ALA A 72 4.24 -1.84 -19.16
C ALA A 72 5.06 -2.53 -18.06
N ASP A 73 5.78 -1.75 -17.25
CA ASP A 73 6.59 -2.27 -16.14
C ASP A 73 5.68 -2.89 -15.04
N CYS A 74 4.53 -2.25 -14.76
CA CYS A 74 3.53 -2.79 -13.84
C CYS A 74 3.05 -4.19 -14.27
N ARG A 75 2.74 -4.38 -15.55
CA ARG A 75 2.32 -5.67 -16.09
C ARG A 75 3.44 -6.69 -16.08
N ALA A 76 4.65 -6.28 -16.49
CA ALA A 76 5.84 -7.12 -16.49
C ALA A 76 6.24 -7.59 -15.08
N LEU A 77 6.00 -6.79 -14.04
CA LEU A 77 6.21 -7.21 -12.64
C LEU A 77 5.37 -8.44 -12.32
N ILE A 78 4.07 -8.41 -12.64
CA ILE A 78 3.15 -9.52 -12.37
C ILE A 78 3.53 -10.76 -13.19
N GLU A 79 3.87 -10.57 -14.45
CA GLU A 79 4.35 -11.66 -15.33
C GLU A 79 5.62 -12.33 -14.78
N LYS A 80 6.63 -11.54 -14.41
CA LYS A 80 7.90 -12.03 -13.84
C LYS A 80 7.71 -12.66 -12.45
N ALA A 81 6.72 -12.26 -11.70
CA ALA A 81 6.36 -12.89 -10.44
C ALA A 81 5.90 -14.35 -10.66
N GLY A 82 5.31 -14.66 -11.81
CA GLY A 82 4.84 -16.00 -12.21
C GLY A 82 3.60 -16.44 -11.44
N ALA A 83 3.56 -16.28 -10.12
CA ALA A 83 2.39 -16.52 -9.29
C ALA A 83 2.05 -15.23 -8.53
N CYS A 84 0.78 -14.83 -8.55
CA CYS A 84 0.26 -13.72 -7.78
C CYS A 84 -1.11 -14.12 -7.23
N ASP A 85 -1.09 -14.68 -6.02
CA ASP A 85 -2.33 -15.04 -5.32
C ASP A 85 -2.87 -13.83 -4.55
N ILE A 86 -1.97 -13.01 -4.02
CA ILE A 86 -2.26 -11.79 -3.26
C ILE A 86 -1.52 -10.63 -3.93
N LEU A 87 -2.25 -9.63 -4.41
CA LEU A 87 -1.70 -8.40 -4.94
C LEU A 87 -1.92 -7.25 -3.95
N VAL A 88 -0.84 -6.60 -3.52
CA VAL A 88 -0.90 -5.39 -2.71
C VAL A 88 -0.39 -4.20 -3.51
N ASN A 89 -1.29 -3.37 -3.97
CA ASN A 89 -1.00 -2.11 -4.64
C ASN A 89 -0.69 -1.05 -3.59
N ASN A 90 0.59 -0.90 -3.25
CA ASN A 90 1.06 0.01 -2.20
C ASN A 90 1.88 1.18 -2.75
N ALA A 91 2.54 1.06 -3.89
CA ALA A 91 3.38 2.12 -4.43
C ALA A 91 2.66 3.47 -4.45
N GLY A 92 3.35 4.51 -4.02
CA GLY A 92 2.77 5.84 -3.96
C GLY A 92 3.79 6.93 -3.63
N ILE A 93 3.54 8.10 -4.19
CA ILE A 93 4.30 9.32 -3.95
C ILE A 93 3.36 10.48 -3.62
N GLN A 94 3.89 11.55 -3.05
CA GLN A 94 3.14 12.74 -2.72
C GLN A 94 3.94 14.00 -3.07
N HIS A 95 3.22 15.03 -3.49
CA HIS A 95 3.70 16.40 -3.59
C HIS A 95 2.64 17.35 -3.00
N VAL A 96 3.08 18.47 -2.44
CA VAL A 96 2.21 19.44 -1.74
C VAL A 96 2.42 20.81 -2.37
N ALA A 97 1.37 21.37 -2.97
CA ALA A 97 1.35 22.72 -3.52
C ALA A 97 -0.10 23.20 -3.68
N PRO A 98 -0.37 24.53 -3.68
CA PRO A 98 -1.65 25.09 -4.09
C PRO A 98 -2.00 24.67 -5.53
N ILE A 99 -3.29 24.50 -5.84
CA ILE A 99 -3.72 24.06 -7.18
C ILE A 99 -3.15 24.94 -8.31
N PRO A 100 -3.16 26.28 -8.23
CA PRO A 100 -2.61 27.11 -9.31
C PRO A 100 -1.09 26.96 -9.52
N GLU A 101 -0.37 26.52 -8.50
CA GLU A 101 1.08 26.36 -8.49
C GLU A 101 1.53 24.89 -8.57
N PHE A 102 0.56 23.96 -8.67
CA PHE A 102 0.88 22.53 -8.65
C PHE A 102 1.59 22.14 -9.95
N PRO A 103 2.84 21.62 -9.90
CA PRO A 103 3.59 21.26 -11.11
C PRO A 103 2.89 20.11 -11.85
N THR A 104 2.68 20.27 -13.16
CA THR A 104 1.96 19.28 -13.99
C THR A 104 2.68 17.94 -14.02
N ASP A 105 4.01 17.95 -14.10
CA ASP A 105 4.82 16.72 -14.05
C ASP A 105 4.64 15.95 -12.74
N LYS A 106 4.45 16.65 -11.62
CA LYS A 106 4.16 16.04 -10.32
C LYS A 106 2.75 15.48 -10.25
N TRP A 107 1.78 16.20 -10.84
CA TRP A 107 0.42 15.68 -10.98
C TRP A 107 0.41 14.38 -11.77
N ASP A 108 1.00 14.39 -12.97
CA ASP A 108 1.03 13.22 -13.85
C ASP A 108 1.73 12.02 -13.20
N ALA A 109 2.87 12.25 -12.55
CA ALA A 109 3.60 11.20 -11.84
C ALA A 109 2.77 10.61 -10.68
N ILE A 110 2.05 11.45 -9.91
CA ILE A 110 1.19 10.97 -8.81
C ILE A 110 0.04 10.14 -9.35
N ILE A 111 -0.64 10.57 -10.40
CA ILE A 111 -1.72 9.80 -11.01
C ILE A 111 -1.19 8.48 -11.58
N ALA A 112 -0.06 8.50 -12.26
CA ALA A 112 0.56 7.29 -12.82
C ALA A 112 0.89 6.27 -11.73
N ILE A 113 1.61 6.70 -10.67
CA ILE A 113 2.11 5.80 -9.62
C ILE A 113 1.03 5.41 -8.63
N ASN A 114 0.19 6.36 -8.17
CA ASN A 114 -0.75 6.07 -7.08
C ASN A 114 -2.08 5.46 -7.55
N LEU A 115 -2.45 5.63 -8.82
CA LEU A 115 -3.73 5.16 -9.35
C LEU A 115 -3.56 4.23 -10.55
N SER A 116 -2.89 4.69 -11.63
CA SER A 116 -2.80 3.91 -12.85
C SER A 116 -2.01 2.61 -12.64
N SER A 117 -0.98 2.60 -11.80
CA SER A 117 -0.24 1.39 -11.46
C SER A 117 -1.14 0.32 -10.84
N ALA A 118 -2.03 0.71 -9.91
CA ALA A 118 -2.98 -0.22 -9.27
C ALA A 118 -3.90 -0.87 -10.32
N PHE A 119 -4.38 -0.10 -11.28
CA PHE A 119 -5.13 -0.64 -12.42
C PHE A 119 -4.30 -1.63 -13.24
N HIS A 120 -3.08 -1.25 -13.64
CA HIS A 120 -2.25 -2.10 -14.50
C HIS A 120 -1.83 -3.40 -13.82
N CYS A 121 -1.43 -3.36 -12.55
CA CYS A 121 -1.08 -4.57 -11.79
C CYS A 121 -2.32 -5.46 -11.58
N THR A 122 -3.46 -4.88 -11.21
CA THR A 122 -4.72 -5.62 -11.01
C THR A 122 -5.16 -6.31 -12.30
N ALA A 123 -5.20 -5.58 -13.42
CA ALA A 123 -5.57 -6.13 -14.73
C ALA A 123 -4.65 -7.27 -15.19
N ALA A 124 -3.36 -7.25 -14.79
CA ALA A 124 -2.43 -8.33 -15.09
C ALA A 124 -2.59 -9.54 -14.17
N ALA A 125 -2.95 -9.33 -12.90
CA ALA A 125 -3.08 -10.41 -11.90
C ALA A 125 -4.40 -11.19 -12.02
N LEU A 126 -5.51 -10.52 -12.34
CA LEU A 126 -6.85 -11.10 -12.34
C LEU A 126 -7.01 -12.36 -13.21
N PRO A 127 -6.47 -12.46 -14.45
CA PRO A 127 -6.66 -13.65 -15.25
C PRO A 127 -6.19 -14.96 -14.60
N GLU A 128 -5.05 -14.94 -13.90
CA GLU A 128 -4.55 -16.12 -13.19
C GLU A 128 -5.33 -16.38 -11.89
N MET A 129 -5.74 -15.34 -11.17
CA MET A 129 -6.62 -15.47 -10.01
C MET A 129 -7.97 -16.10 -10.39
N GLN A 130 -8.55 -15.67 -11.52
CA GLN A 130 -9.79 -16.23 -12.06
C GLN A 130 -9.66 -17.71 -12.43
N LYS A 131 -8.57 -18.12 -13.09
CA LYS A 131 -8.30 -19.54 -13.39
C LYS A 131 -8.19 -20.39 -12.14
N LYS A 132 -7.58 -19.84 -11.07
CA LYS A 132 -7.43 -20.52 -9.78
C LYS A 132 -8.73 -20.55 -8.96
N GLY A 133 -9.71 -19.69 -9.27
CA GLY A 133 -10.90 -19.48 -8.44
C GLY A 133 -10.57 -18.89 -7.06
N TRP A 134 -9.44 -18.21 -6.92
CA TRP A 134 -8.99 -17.59 -5.68
C TRP A 134 -8.05 -16.44 -5.93
N GLY A 135 -8.26 -15.33 -5.25
CA GLY A 135 -7.39 -14.17 -5.32
C GLY A 135 -7.71 -13.11 -4.27
N ARG A 136 -6.72 -12.29 -3.92
CA ARG A 136 -6.87 -11.16 -3.00
C ARG A 136 -6.18 -9.93 -3.61
N VAL A 137 -6.95 -8.88 -3.85
CA VAL A 137 -6.43 -7.57 -4.26
C VAL A 137 -6.61 -6.61 -3.09
N ILE A 138 -5.51 -6.02 -2.64
CA ILE A 138 -5.49 -5.07 -1.52
C ILE A 138 -4.86 -3.78 -2.02
N ASN A 139 -5.64 -2.71 -2.02
CA ASN A 139 -5.19 -1.40 -2.43
C ASN A 139 -4.85 -0.55 -1.21
N ILE A 140 -3.63 -0.04 -1.11
CA ILE A 140 -3.28 0.91 -0.06
C ILE A 140 -3.71 2.30 -0.50
N ALA A 141 -4.92 2.68 -0.06
CA ALA A 141 -5.45 4.02 -0.25
C ALA A 141 -4.85 5.00 0.77
N SER A 142 -5.66 5.67 1.55
CA SER A 142 -5.32 6.62 2.61
C SER A 142 -6.60 7.10 3.27
N ALA A 143 -6.55 7.70 4.45
CA ALA A 143 -7.61 8.56 4.95
C ALA A 143 -8.00 9.62 3.90
N HIS A 144 -7.02 10.09 3.08
CA HIS A 144 -7.26 10.97 1.93
C HIS A 144 -7.97 10.30 0.72
N GLY A 145 -8.34 9.07 0.80
CA GLY A 145 -9.28 8.43 -0.13
C GLY A 145 -10.74 8.56 0.32
N LEU A 146 -10.96 9.03 1.56
CA LEU A 146 -12.27 9.19 2.19
C LEU A 146 -12.55 10.66 2.58
N THR A 147 -11.51 11.46 2.75
CA THR A 147 -11.58 12.89 3.07
C THR A 147 -10.49 13.66 2.31
N ALA A 148 -10.41 14.98 2.49
CA ALA A 148 -9.43 15.80 1.79
C ALA A 148 -8.60 16.66 2.75
N SER A 149 -7.46 17.15 2.25
CA SER A 149 -6.66 18.21 2.88
C SER A 149 -6.21 19.21 1.81
N PRO A 150 -6.08 20.49 2.17
CA PRO A 150 -5.51 21.49 1.26
C PRO A 150 -4.15 21.07 0.72
N TYR A 151 -3.80 21.56 -0.45
CA TYR A 151 -2.49 21.44 -1.10
C TYR A 151 -2.09 20.02 -1.55
N LYS A 152 -3.01 19.04 -1.51
CA LYS A 152 -2.77 17.64 -1.88
C LYS A 152 -3.65 17.19 -3.04
N SER A 153 -3.92 18.05 -4.00
CA SER A 153 -4.91 17.83 -5.08
C SER A 153 -4.73 16.52 -5.81
N ALA A 154 -3.54 16.25 -6.36
CA ALA A 154 -3.25 15.02 -7.10
C ALA A 154 -3.33 13.76 -6.22
N TYR A 155 -2.79 13.85 -5.00
CA TYR A 155 -2.80 12.72 -4.07
C TYR A 155 -4.22 12.35 -3.65
N VAL A 156 -5.03 13.34 -3.26
CA VAL A 156 -6.44 13.12 -2.88
C VAL A 156 -7.24 12.55 -4.06
N ALA A 157 -7.09 13.13 -5.26
CA ALA A 157 -7.75 12.62 -6.46
C ALA A 157 -7.37 11.15 -6.74
N ALA A 158 -6.07 10.82 -6.71
CA ALA A 158 -5.59 9.46 -6.92
C ALA A 158 -6.15 8.48 -5.86
N LYS A 159 -6.12 8.85 -4.58
CA LYS A 159 -6.56 7.96 -3.50
C LYS A 159 -8.09 7.76 -3.48
N HIS A 160 -8.89 8.76 -3.86
CA HIS A 160 -10.32 8.58 -4.15
C HIS A 160 -10.53 7.67 -5.37
N GLY A 161 -9.73 7.84 -6.42
CA GLY A 161 -9.76 6.97 -7.60
C GLY A 161 -9.48 5.50 -7.26
N VAL A 162 -8.50 5.24 -6.38
CA VAL A 162 -8.18 3.87 -5.89
C VAL A 162 -9.37 3.25 -5.14
N VAL A 163 -10.07 4.02 -4.32
CA VAL A 163 -11.29 3.54 -3.64
C VAL A 163 -12.39 3.20 -4.66
N GLY A 164 -12.55 4.03 -5.71
CA GLY A 164 -13.45 3.73 -6.83
C GLY A 164 -13.05 2.44 -7.56
N LEU A 165 -11.77 2.30 -7.94
CA LEU A 165 -11.22 1.11 -8.59
C LEU A 165 -11.45 -0.16 -7.74
N THR A 166 -11.26 -0.06 -6.41
CA THR A 166 -11.52 -1.16 -5.48
C THR A 166 -12.94 -1.68 -5.58
N LYS A 167 -13.93 -0.78 -5.62
CA LYS A 167 -15.36 -1.14 -5.70
C LYS A 167 -15.70 -1.81 -7.03
N VAL A 168 -15.21 -1.26 -8.14
CA VAL A 168 -15.44 -1.83 -9.48
C VAL A 168 -14.83 -3.22 -9.56
N THR A 169 -13.56 -3.39 -9.17
CA THR A 169 -12.89 -4.70 -9.18
C THR A 169 -13.65 -5.72 -8.32
N ALA A 170 -14.10 -5.31 -7.13
CA ALA A 170 -14.86 -6.19 -6.25
C ALA A 170 -16.17 -6.68 -6.89
N LEU A 171 -16.89 -5.80 -7.59
CA LEU A 171 -18.14 -6.15 -8.28
C LEU A 171 -17.92 -7.05 -9.48
N GLU A 172 -16.89 -6.80 -10.28
CA GLU A 172 -16.55 -7.61 -11.45
C GLU A 172 -16.07 -9.02 -11.07
N GLU A 173 -15.45 -9.16 -9.90
CA GLU A 173 -14.90 -10.43 -9.41
C GLU A 173 -15.80 -11.14 -8.39
N ALA A 174 -16.96 -10.59 -8.08
CA ALA A 174 -17.92 -11.20 -7.16
C ALA A 174 -18.33 -12.61 -7.65
N GLY A 175 -18.34 -13.57 -6.73
CA GLY A 175 -18.65 -14.97 -7.03
C GLY A 175 -17.54 -15.79 -7.68
N LYS A 176 -16.37 -15.19 -7.95
CA LYS A 176 -15.23 -15.89 -8.56
C LYS A 176 -14.14 -16.30 -7.54
N GLY A 177 -14.42 -16.18 -6.24
CA GLY A 177 -13.45 -16.46 -5.18
C GLY A 177 -12.37 -15.40 -5.00
N ILE A 178 -12.56 -14.23 -5.61
CA ILE A 178 -11.60 -13.10 -5.56
C ILE A 178 -12.25 -11.96 -4.76
N THR A 179 -11.49 -11.36 -3.86
CA THR A 179 -11.90 -10.15 -3.14
C THR A 179 -10.99 -8.98 -3.47
N CYS A 180 -11.54 -7.78 -3.47
CA CYS A 180 -10.78 -6.53 -3.64
C CYS A 180 -11.19 -5.54 -2.57
N ASN A 181 -10.23 -5.10 -1.73
CA ASN A 181 -10.48 -4.16 -0.64
C ASN A 181 -9.42 -3.08 -0.58
N ALA A 182 -9.74 -1.95 0.06
CA ALA A 182 -8.79 -0.88 0.29
C ALA A 182 -8.49 -0.74 1.79
N ILE A 183 -7.22 -0.59 2.14
CA ILE A 183 -6.81 -0.14 3.46
C ILE A 183 -6.57 1.37 3.37
N CYS A 184 -7.11 2.13 4.32
CA CYS A 184 -7.05 3.58 4.39
C CYS A 184 -6.26 4.01 5.63
N PRO A 185 -4.91 4.05 5.58
CA PRO A 185 -4.11 4.50 6.70
C PRO A 185 -4.29 6.01 6.96
N GLY A 186 -4.23 6.40 8.22
CA GLY A 186 -3.94 7.76 8.64
C GLY A 186 -2.44 8.06 8.56
N TYR A 187 -1.90 8.77 9.56
CA TYR A 187 -0.46 8.92 9.69
C TYR A 187 0.17 7.64 10.23
N VAL A 188 1.11 7.10 9.45
CA VAL A 188 1.87 5.90 9.81
C VAL A 188 3.32 6.30 10.04
N LEU A 189 3.90 5.90 11.16
CA LEU A 189 5.30 6.18 11.45
C LEU A 189 6.21 5.39 10.51
N THR A 190 6.74 6.09 9.53
CA THR A 190 7.68 5.57 8.52
C THR A 190 8.94 6.41 8.50
N PRO A 191 10.05 5.93 7.91
CA PRO A 191 11.27 6.74 7.77
C PRO A 191 11.04 8.09 7.07
N ILE A 192 10.06 8.16 6.16
CA ILE A 192 9.69 9.41 5.47
C ILE A 192 9.03 10.39 6.44
N VAL A 193 8.09 9.91 7.25
CA VAL A 193 7.39 10.72 8.26
C VAL A 193 8.38 11.20 9.33
N GLU A 194 9.25 10.30 9.80
CA GLU A 194 10.29 10.65 10.77
C GLU A 194 11.20 11.78 10.29
N LYS A 195 11.60 11.76 9.02
CA LYS A 195 12.41 12.82 8.41
C LYS A 195 11.67 14.16 8.26
N GLN A 196 10.35 14.16 8.24
CA GLN A 196 9.55 15.40 8.14
C GLN A 196 9.44 16.14 9.48
N ILE A 197 9.55 15.43 10.61
CA ILE A 197 9.35 16.02 11.93
C ILE A 197 10.27 17.21 12.21
N PRO A 198 11.60 17.17 11.95
CA PRO A 198 12.48 18.31 12.18
C PRO A 198 12.10 19.57 11.37
N ASP A 199 11.62 19.41 10.14
CA ASP A 199 11.17 20.53 9.31
C ASP A 199 9.89 21.15 9.85
N GLN A 200 8.94 20.32 10.31
CA GLN A 200 7.72 20.80 10.96
C GLN A 200 8.04 21.53 12.28
N MET A 201 9.00 21.03 13.08
CA MET A 201 9.46 21.71 14.29
C MET A 201 9.97 23.13 14.00
N LYS A 202 10.77 23.30 12.94
CA LYS A 202 11.27 24.61 12.50
C LYS A 202 10.14 25.52 12.01
N THR A 203 9.27 25.00 11.16
CA THR A 203 8.16 25.74 10.57
C THR A 203 7.20 26.30 11.61
N HIS A 204 6.88 25.49 12.62
CA HIS A 204 5.92 25.84 13.66
C HIS A 204 6.57 26.39 14.94
N ASN A 205 7.90 26.41 15.03
CA ASN A 205 8.66 26.79 16.23
C ASN A 205 8.17 26.05 17.49
N MET A 206 8.04 24.73 17.35
CA MET A 206 7.50 23.85 18.39
C MET A 206 8.49 22.74 18.75
N SER A 207 8.31 22.14 19.93
CA SER A 207 9.01 20.91 20.30
C SER A 207 8.60 19.73 19.41
N ARG A 208 9.40 18.65 19.38
CA ARG A 208 9.05 17.43 18.67
C ARG A 208 7.68 16.89 19.10
N GLU A 209 7.45 16.85 20.39
CA GLU A 209 6.22 16.33 20.99
C GLU A 209 5.01 17.16 20.58
N ASP A 210 5.12 18.49 20.68
CA ASP A 210 4.05 19.42 20.30
C ASP A 210 3.74 19.36 18.80
N VAL A 211 4.74 19.26 17.95
CA VAL A 211 4.56 19.13 16.49
C VAL A 211 3.83 17.82 16.16
N ILE A 212 4.25 16.71 16.75
CA ILE A 212 3.58 15.43 16.54
C ILE A 212 2.11 15.55 16.96
N LYS A 213 1.85 16.00 18.16
CA LYS A 213 0.51 16.06 18.75
C LYS A 213 -0.39 17.08 18.07
N ASN A 214 0.09 18.31 17.89
CA ASN A 214 -0.76 19.45 17.54
C ASN A 214 -0.75 19.78 16.03
N VAL A 215 0.20 19.23 15.26
CA VAL A 215 0.33 19.47 13.83
C VAL A 215 0.09 18.19 13.04
N MET A 216 0.92 17.17 13.28
CA MET A 216 0.85 15.95 12.47
C MET A 216 -0.38 15.10 12.81
N LEU A 217 -0.60 14.84 14.09
CA LEU A 217 -1.71 14.01 14.57
C LEU A 217 -2.98 14.80 14.93
N ALA A 218 -3.03 16.09 14.64
CA ALA A 218 -4.17 16.95 14.98
C ALA A 218 -5.53 16.44 14.44
N ARG A 219 -5.50 15.65 13.36
CA ARG A 219 -6.68 15.02 12.77
C ARG A 219 -6.81 13.53 13.10
N GLN A 220 -5.98 13.00 13.96
CA GLN A 220 -5.98 11.59 14.36
C GLN A 220 -6.31 11.50 15.86
N PRO A 221 -7.60 11.33 16.24
CA PRO A 221 -8.05 11.44 17.63
C PRO A 221 -7.35 10.50 18.61
N SER A 222 -6.83 9.35 18.14
CA SER A 222 -6.03 8.46 18.98
C SER A 222 -4.77 9.13 19.54
N GLY A 223 -4.27 10.20 18.89
CA GLY A 223 -3.02 10.88 19.27
C GLY A 223 -1.76 10.06 19.01
N GLU A 224 -1.87 8.92 18.31
CA GLU A 224 -0.77 8.00 18.06
C GLU A 224 -0.64 7.73 16.55
N PHE A 225 0.58 7.51 16.07
CA PHE A 225 0.81 7.01 14.73
C PHE A 225 0.37 5.55 14.62
N ALA A 226 -0.27 5.19 13.52
CA ALA A 226 -0.37 3.79 13.18
C ALA A 226 1.03 3.23 12.86
N THR A 227 1.22 1.92 13.08
CA THR A 227 2.48 1.25 12.76
C THR A 227 2.37 0.54 11.40
N THR A 228 3.52 0.33 10.76
CA THR A 228 3.57 -0.48 9.52
C THR A 228 3.12 -1.93 9.76
N ASP A 229 3.34 -2.45 10.97
CA ASP A 229 2.85 -3.78 11.36
C ASP A 229 1.32 -3.84 11.44
N GLN A 230 0.66 -2.83 12.02
CA GLN A 230 -0.82 -2.79 12.07
C GLN A 230 -1.43 -2.79 10.65
N ILE A 231 -0.82 -2.06 9.70
CA ILE A 231 -1.24 -2.12 8.30
C ILE A 231 -0.97 -3.50 7.71
N GLY A 232 0.19 -4.09 7.98
CA GLY A 232 0.56 -5.43 7.55
C GLY A 232 -0.39 -6.50 8.07
N GLN A 233 -0.71 -6.50 9.36
CA GLN A 233 -1.67 -7.45 9.96
C GLN A 233 -3.07 -7.29 9.39
N THR A 234 -3.50 -6.06 9.08
CA THR A 234 -4.78 -5.82 8.40
C THR A 234 -4.77 -6.42 6.99
N ALA A 235 -3.68 -6.30 6.25
CA ALA A 235 -3.53 -6.91 4.93
C ALA A 235 -3.52 -8.44 5.01
N VAL A 236 -2.85 -9.04 6.01
CA VAL A 236 -2.90 -10.48 6.26
C VAL A 236 -4.33 -10.93 6.57
N PHE A 237 -5.04 -10.24 7.48
CA PHE A 237 -6.44 -10.54 7.78
C PHE A 237 -7.31 -10.58 6.52
N LEU A 238 -7.20 -9.55 5.67
CA LEU A 238 -7.95 -9.48 4.40
C LEU A 238 -7.58 -10.59 3.42
N SER A 239 -6.47 -11.27 3.63
CA SER A 239 -6.01 -12.39 2.80
C SER A 239 -6.43 -13.76 3.34
N THR A 240 -7.04 -13.83 4.54
CA THR A 240 -7.50 -15.08 5.15
C THR A 240 -8.93 -15.42 4.73
N SER A 241 -9.35 -16.66 5.02
CA SER A 241 -10.75 -17.10 4.82
C SER A 241 -11.76 -16.35 5.69
N ALA A 242 -11.33 -15.77 6.82
CA ALA A 242 -12.19 -14.94 7.64
C ALA A 242 -12.72 -13.69 6.92
N ALA A 243 -12.02 -13.27 5.84
CA ALA A 243 -12.37 -12.13 5.01
C ALA A 243 -13.01 -12.51 3.66
N ASP A 244 -13.41 -13.76 3.42
CA ASP A 244 -13.95 -14.21 2.13
C ASP A 244 -15.22 -13.46 1.69
N GLN A 245 -15.98 -12.91 2.63
CA GLN A 245 -17.17 -12.09 2.37
C GLN A 245 -16.91 -10.59 2.52
N ILE A 246 -15.65 -10.18 2.71
CA ILE A 246 -15.25 -8.77 2.77
C ILE A 246 -14.69 -8.39 1.39
N THR A 247 -15.48 -7.66 0.61
CA THR A 247 -15.07 -7.18 -0.72
C THR A 247 -15.71 -5.82 -1.04
N GLY A 248 -15.00 -4.98 -1.78
CA GLY A 248 -15.45 -3.64 -2.16
C GLY A 248 -15.43 -2.61 -1.05
N THR A 249 -14.88 -2.94 0.13
CA THR A 249 -14.88 -2.05 1.29
C THR A 249 -13.56 -1.29 1.46
N THR A 250 -13.63 -0.28 2.33
CA THR A 250 -12.48 0.46 2.86
C THR A 250 -12.33 0.17 4.34
N ILE A 251 -11.13 -0.20 4.78
CA ILE A 251 -10.80 -0.39 6.18
C ILE A 251 -9.89 0.74 6.62
N SER A 252 -10.41 1.62 7.48
CA SER A 252 -9.63 2.71 8.05
C SER A 252 -8.71 2.19 9.16
N VAL A 253 -7.42 2.54 9.08
CA VAL A 253 -6.42 2.34 10.13
C VAL A 253 -5.80 3.71 10.40
N ASP A 254 -6.62 4.62 10.92
CA ASP A 254 -6.38 6.05 10.92
C ASP A 254 -6.59 6.74 12.28
N GLY A 255 -6.71 5.93 13.35
CA GLY A 255 -6.90 6.44 14.71
C GLY A 255 -8.15 7.29 14.90
N GLY A 256 -9.18 7.09 14.05
CA GLY A 256 -10.45 7.80 14.12
C GLY A 256 -10.54 9.06 13.25
N TRP A 257 -9.52 9.34 12.43
CA TRP A 257 -9.52 10.54 11.56
C TRP A 257 -10.77 10.66 10.71
N THR A 258 -11.19 9.59 10.04
CA THR A 258 -12.34 9.62 9.12
C THR A 258 -13.69 9.34 9.79
N ALA A 259 -13.71 9.21 11.11
CA ALA A 259 -14.95 9.06 11.88
C ALA A 259 -15.54 10.40 12.37
N MET A 260 -14.84 11.52 12.11
CA MET A 260 -15.26 12.88 12.49
C MET A 260 -15.99 13.59 11.35
#